data_87d4527535a4ce8eabbb39297741501d
#
_entry.id   87d4527535a4ce8eabbb39297741501d
#
_cell.length_a   1.000
_cell.length_b   1.000
_cell.length_c   1.000
_cell.angle_alpha   90.00
_cell.angle_beta   90.00
_cell.angle_gamma   90.00
#
_symmetry.space_group_name_H-M   'P 1'
#
loop_
_entity.id
_entity.type
_entity.pdbx_description
1 polymer ?
#
loop_
_entity_poly.entity_id
_entity_poly.type
_entity_poly.pdbx_seq_one_letter_code
_entity_poly.pdbx_strand_id
1 'polypeptide(L)'
;MVAWIELRPGRTLILGLGHPSSATGETYLSFGRLAFLLSPTQDTHLIPDNEGMPANEWTTPERVSSYLDRADGFPHRAEGESVLLEHVPDEARRVLDLGTGDGRLLALLKQGCPEIFGVGVDFSEVMLDAARERFAGDQRVELVQHDLSEPLPALGRFDAVISSFAIHHLEHDRKRSLYGEVFDLLEPGGVFANFEHVASPTDLLHLAFFEAIEEPIENEDPSDRTLDVHTQLQWLRALGFDDVDCYWKWLEMALLVAVKPAGE
;
A
#
# COMPACT_ATOMS: atom_id res chain seq x y z
N MET A 1 -41.57 2.71 -0.61
CA MET A 1 -41.12 2.10 -1.89
C MET A 1 -39.90 1.30 -1.53
N VAL A 2 -39.90 0.01 -1.76
CA VAL A 2 -38.76 -0.88 -1.47
C VAL A 2 -38.09 -1.20 -2.80
N ALA A 3 -36.81 -0.89 -2.95
CA ALA A 3 -36.04 -1.28 -4.12
C ALA A 3 -35.16 -2.47 -3.74
N TRP A 4 -35.17 -3.50 -4.55
CA TRP A 4 -34.34 -4.70 -4.41
C TRP A 4 -33.21 -4.61 -5.41
N ILE A 5 -31.97 -4.72 -4.93
CA ILE A 5 -30.79 -4.87 -5.78
C ILE A 5 -30.16 -6.21 -5.43
N GLU A 6 -30.13 -7.13 -6.36
CA GLU A 6 -29.50 -8.43 -6.21
C GLU A 6 -28.00 -8.31 -6.53
N LEU A 7 -27.16 -8.45 -5.53
CA LEU A 7 -25.71 -8.47 -5.65
C LEU A 7 -25.24 -9.90 -5.46
N ARG A 8 -24.84 -10.59 -6.49
CA ARG A 8 -24.26 -11.96 -6.51
C ARG A 8 -24.82 -12.98 -5.47
N PRO A 9 -24.81 -14.27 -5.72
CA PRO A 9 -25.55 -15.26 -4.91
C PRO A 9 -25.18 -15.20 -3.42
N GLY A 10 -26.17 -14.90 -2.59
CA GLY A 10 -26.08 -14.93 -1.13
C GLY A 10 -26.06 -13.56 -0.42
N ARG A 11 -26.09 -12.44 -1.12
CA ARG A 11 -26.16 -11.10 -0.51
C ARG A 11 -27.31 -10.28 -1.11
N THR A 12 -28.26 -9.91 -0.27
CA THR A 12 -29.41 -9.05 -0.65
C THR A 12 -29.30 -7.74 0.09
N LEU A 13 -29.28 -6.62 -0.64
CA LEU A 13 -29.37 -5.27 -0.09
C LEU A 13 -30.85 -4.87 -0.04
N ILE A 14 -31.37 -4.54 1.14
CA ILE A 14 -32.74 -4.03 1.33
C ILE A 14 -32.65 -2.52 1.61
N LEU A 15 -33.04 -1.70 0.64
CA LEU A 15 -33.23 -0.27 0.83
C LEU A 15 -34.68 0.01 1.21
N GLY A 16 -34.96 0.19 2.49
CA GLY A 16 -36.26 0.60 2.98
C GLY A 16 -36.30 2.12 3.23
N LEU A 17 -37.09 2.87 2.47
CA LEU A 17 -37.45 4.23 2.82
C LEU A 17 -38.58 4.18 3.86
N GLY A 18 -38.23 4.20 5.14
CA GLY A 18 -39.18 4.40 6.22
C GLY A 18 -39.56 5.87 6.30
N HIS A 19 -40.85 6.18 6.43
CA HIS A 19 -41.28 7.54 6.81
C HIS A 19 -40.81 7.83 8.24
N PRO A 20 -40.25 9.02 8.54
CA PRO A 20 -39.88 9.35 9.90
C PRO A 20 -41.14 9.46 10.77
N SER A 21 -41.22 8.64 11.81
CA SER A 21 -42.16 8.91 12.90
C SER A 21 -41.49 9.95 13.81
N SER A 22 -42.22 11.04 14.01
CA SER A 22 -41.82 12.22 14.75
C SER A 22 -41.66 11.90 16.23
N ALA A 23 -40.47 11.56 16.71
CA ALA A 23 -40.17 11.70 18.16
C ALA A 23 -38.70 11.81 18.53
N THR A 24 -37.72 11.29 17.78
CA THR A 24 -36.34 11.24 18.28
C THR A 24 -35.24 11.69 17.33
N GLY A 25 -35.52 12.06 16.09
CA GLY A 25 -34.51 12.64 15.17
C GLY A 25 -33.32 11.69 14.82
N GLU A 26 -33.44 10.40 15.07
CA GLU A 26 -32.40 9.41 14.80
C GLU A 26 -32.61 8.76 13.44
N THR A 27 -31.54 8.74 12.63
CA THR A 27 -31.52 8.07 11.32
C THR A 27 -30.67 6.83 11.42
N TYR A 28 -31.24 5.66 11.08
CA TYR A 28 -30.52 4.40 11.07
C TYR A 28 -30.16 4.02 9.63
N LEU A 29 -28.87 3.76 9.39
CA LEU A 29 -28.40 3.06 8.20
C LEU A 29 -27.92 1.67 8.60
N SER A 30 -28.54 0.64 8.05
CA SER A 30 -28.15 -0.74 8.30
C SER A 30 -27.48 -1.33 7.06
N PHE A 31 -26.21 -1.69 7.17
CA PHE A 31 -25.46 -2.46 6.17
C PHE A 31 -25.11 -3.83 6.76
N GLY A 32 -25.80 -4.85 6.34
CA GLY A 32 -25.53 -6.22 6.79
C GLY A 32 -25.78 -6.43 8.29
N ARG A 33 -24.76 -6.72 9.08
CA ARG A 33 -24.85 -6.95 10.54
C ARG A 33 -24.56 -5.71 11.38
N LEU A 34 -24.18 -4.58 10.78
CA LEU A 34 -23.88 -3.35 11.52
C LEU A 34 -25.06 -2.38 11.48
N ALA A 35 -25.55 -1.98 12.65
CA ALA A 35 -26.47 -0.86 12.82
C ALA A 35 -25.73 0.28 13.49
N PHE A 36 -25.60 1.43 12.80
CA PHE A 36 -24.98 2.63 13.35
C PHE A 36 -26.03 3.61 13.82
N LEU A 37 -25.85 4.14 15.02
CA LEU A 37 -26.62 5.26 15.59
C LEU A 37 -25.92 6.57 15.15
N LEU A 38 -26.53 7.31 14.23
CA LEU A 38 -26.05 8.66 13.91
C LEU A 38 -26.72 9.69 14.83
N SER A 39 -25.98 10.17 15.80
CA SER A 39 -26.40 11.31 16.64
C SER A 39 -25.96 12.63 15.97
N PRO A 40 -26.81 13.68 15.88
CA PRO A 40 -26.51 14.89 15.10
C PRO A 40 -25.65 15.95 15.80
N THR A 41 -24.90 15.61 16.80
CA THR A 41 -23.93 16.55 17.38
C THR A 41 -22.83 15.79 18.10
N GLN A 42 -21.65 15.66 17.48
CA GLN A 42 -20.39 15.79 18.22
C GLN A 42 -19.21 15.93 17.26
N ASP A 43 -18.30 16.80 17.65
CA ASP A 43 -17.10 17.25 16.96
C ASP A 43 -16.29 16.14 16.28
N THR A 44 -15.87 16.42 15.07
CA THR A 44 -14.93 15.68 14.24
C THR A 44 -13.50 15.75 14.81
N HIS A 45 -13.22 15.11 15.94
CA HIS A 45 -11.88 14.86 16.45
C HIS A 45 -11.90 13.56 17.26
N LEU A 46 -11.91 12.40 16.56
CA LEU A 46 -11.69 11.10 17.19
C LEU A 46 -10.32 10.50 16.83
N ILE A 47 -9.46 11.23 16.13
CA ILE A 47 -8.08 10.83 15.91
C ILE A 47 -7.23 11.69 16.85
N PRO A 48 -6.54 11.14 17.86
CA PRO A 48 -5.59 11.91 18.64
C PRO A 48 -4.44 12.36 17.73
N ASP A 49 -4.11 13.65 17.76
CA ASP A 49 -2.89 14.18 17.16
C ASP A 49 -1.71 13.40 17.73
N ASN A 50 -1.09 12.59 16.88
CA ASN A 50 -0.02 11.67 17.28
C ASN A 50 1.33 12.41 17.30
N GLU A 51 1.44 13.42 18.18
CA GLU A 51 2.71 14.10 18.45
C GLU A 51 3.56 13.23 19.41
N GLY A 52 4.55 12.52 18.86
CA GLY A 52 5.69 12.04 19.65
C GLY A 52 5.92 10.54 19.79
N MET A 53 5.39 9.69 18.91
CA MET A 53 5.81 8.28 18.87
C MET A 53 7.05 8.09 17.99
N PRO A 54 8.01 7.24 18.37
CA PRO A 54 9.22 7.04 17.58
C PRO A 54 8.92 6.38 16.24
N ALA A 55 9.44 6.98 15.18
CA ALA A 55 9.18 6.65 13.77
C ALA A 55 9.71 5.28 13.29
N ASN A 56 10.12 4.33 14.15
CA ASN A 56 10.76 3.09 13.70
C ASN A 56 10.58 1.93 14.69
N GLU A 57 9.37 1.36 14.73
CA GLU A 57 9.13 0.15 15.53
C GLU A 57 9.55 -1.16 14.79
N TRP A 58 9.84 -1.12 13.49
CA TRP A 58 10.22 -2.29 12.66
C TRP A 58 11.66 -2.79 12.90
N THR A 59 12.28 -2.38 14.00
CA THR A 59 13.64 -2.79 14.38
C THR A 59 13.70 -3.91 15.42
N THR A 60 12.54 -4.35 15.96
CA THR A 60 12.52 -5.42 16.98
C THR A 60 12.20 -6.77 16.34
N PRO A 61 12.93 -7.85 16.71
CA PRO A 61 12.68 -9.19 16.18
C PRO A 61 11.24 -9.67 16.41
N GLU A 62 10.64 -9.33 17.54
CA GLU A 62 9.28 -9.72 17.91
C GLU A 62 8.24 -9.11 16.97
N ARG A 63 8.38 -7.82 16.63
CA ARG A 63 7.46 -7.14 15.71
C ARG A 63 7.62 -7.65 14.28
N VAL A 64 8.86 -7.82 13.84
CA VAL A 64 9.18 -8.42 12.53
C VAL A 64 8.58 -9.82 12.42
N SER A 65 8.79 -10.70 13.42
CA SER A 65 8.21 -12.05 13.42
C SER A 65 6.69 -12.02 13.36
N SER A 66 6.04 -11.18 14.17
CA SER A 66 4.58 -11.02 14.15
C SER A 66 4.05 -10.53 12.81
N TYR A 67 4.77 -9.66 12.12
CA TYR A 67 4.42 -9.21 10.78
C TYR A 67 4.56 -10.34 9.74
N LEU A 68 5.68 -11.04 9.74
CA LEU A 68 5.94 -12.13 8.79
C LEU A 68 4.90 -13.24 8.91
N ASP A 69 4.49 -13.59 10.14
CA ASP A 69 3.45 -14.59 10.41
C ASP A 69 2.07 -14.19 9.83
N ARG A 70 1.79 -12.90 9.73
CA ARG A 70 0.51 -12.38 9.22
C ARG A 70 0.54 -11.97 7.75
N ALA A 71 1.72 -11.66 7.22
CA ALA A 71 1.87 -11.09 5.89
C ALA A 71 1.26 -11.96 4.77
N ASP A 72 1.38 -13.29 4.90
CA ASP A 72 0.80 -14.23 3.93
C ASP A 72 -0.72 -14.39 4.07
N GLY A 73 -1.28 -14.07 5.23
CA GLY A 73 -2.71 -14.13 5.51
C GLY A 73 -3.47 -12.84 5.21
N PHE A 74 -2.79 -11.76 4.83
CA PHE A 74 -3.45 -10.48 4.61
C PHE A 74 -4.38 -10.53 3.38
N PRO A 75 -5.69 -10.24 3.55
CA PRO A 75 -6.68 -10.38 2.48
C PRO A 75 -6.26 -9.61 1.21
N HIS A 76 -6.40 -10.25 0.05
CA HIS A 76 -6.13 -9.67 -1.28
C HIS A 76 -4.68 -9.19 -1.55
N ARG A 77 -3.74 -9.37 -0.61
CA ARG A 77 -2.33 -9.00 -0.81
C ARG A 77 -1.71 -9.75 -2.00
N ALA A 78 -1.87 -11.06 -2.04
CA ALA A 78 -1.33 -11.89 -3.12
C ALA A 78 -1.91 -11.52 -4.49
N GLU A 79 -3.20 -11.12 -4.54
CA GLU A 79 -3.83 -10.63 -5.76
C GLU A 79 -3.21 -9.31 -6.23
N GLY A 80 -3.05 -8.32 -5.33
CA GLY A 80 -2.43 -7.04 -5.66
C GLY A 80 -0.96 -7.19 -6.07
N GLU A 81 -0.18 -8.03 -5.36
CA GLU A 81 1.21 -8.34 -5.73
C GLU A 81 1.30 -9.03 -7.10
N SER A 82 0.37 -9.95 -7.42
CA SER A 82 0.32 -10.57 -8.76
C SER A 82 0.10 -9.55 -9.86
N VAL A 83 -0.85 -8.63 -9.68
CA VAL A 83 -1.10 -7.55 -10.65
C VAL A 83 0.12 -6.62 -10.75
N LEU A 84 0.81 -6.31 -9.63
CA LEU A 84 2.05 -5.53 -9.65
C LEU A 84 3.10 -6.19 -10.56
N LEU A 85 3.32 -7.49 -10.40
CA LEU A 85 4.32 -8.23 -11.17
C LEU A 85 4.02 -8.27 -12.68
N GLU A 86 2.74 -8.22 -13.08
CA GLU A 86 2.32 -8.11 -14.50
C GLU A 86 2.77 -6.79 -15.16
N HIS A 87 3.06 -5.75 -14.36
CA HIS A 87 3.54 -4.46 -14.85
C HIS A 87 5.07 -4.35 -14.92
N VAL A 88 5.81 -5.31 -14.40
CA VAL A 88 7.28 -5.36 -14.62
C VAL A 88 7.54 -5.79 -16.06
N PRO A 89 8.30 -5.00 -16.85
CA PRO A 89 8.56 -5.37 -18.25
C PRO A 89 9.23 -6.74 -18.39
N ASP A 90 8.79 -7.55 -19.36
CA ASP A 90 9.37 -8.89 -19.61
C ASP A 90 10.88 -8.83 -19.90
N GLU A 91 11.34 -7.73 -20.49
CA GLU A 91 12.76 -7.51 -20.82
C GLU A 91 13.55 -6.87 -19.66
N ALA A 92 12.91 -6.61 -18.52
CA ALA A 92 13.58 -6.02 -17.37
C ALA A 92 14.77 -6.87 -16.93
N ARG A 93 15.90 -6.22 -16.72
CA ARG A 93 17.15 -6.85 -16.29
C ARG A 93 17.54 -6.45 -14.89
N ARG A 94 17.14 -5.24 -14.47
CA ARG A 94 17.50 -4.68 -13.18
C ARG A 94 16.29 -4.04 -12.51
N VAL A 95 15.93 -4.52 -11.32
CA VAL A 95 14.76 -4.09 -10.58
C VAL A 95 15.16 -3.65 -9.18
N LEU A 96 14.62 -2.51 -8.73
CA LEU A 96 14.76 -1.99 -7.36
C LEU A 96 13.47 -2.27 -6.59
N ASP A 97 13.59 -2.84 -5.40
CA ASP A 97 12.50 -3.05 -4.45
C ASP A 97 12.68 -2.13 -3.23
N LEU A 98 11.80 -1.15 -3.09
CA LEU A 98 11.84 -0.15 -2.02
C LEU A 98 11.03 -0.64 -0.81
N GLY A 99 11.70 -0.77 0.33
CA GLY A 99 11.14 -1.40 1.51
C GLY A 99 10.99 -2.91 1.30
N THR A 100 12.07 -3.56 0.88
CA THR A 100 12.06 -4.96 0.46
C THR A 100 11.68 -5.93 1.59
N GLY A 101 11.80 -5.51 2.84
CA GLY A 101 11.56 -6.35 4.00
C GLY A 101 12.41 -7.62 3.99
N ASP A 102 11.76 -8.77 4.14
CA ASP A 102 12.39 -10.09 4.04
C ASP A 102 12.65 -10.55 2.58
N GLY A 103 12.50 -9.66 1.60
CA GLY A 103 12.71 -9.95 0.18
C GLY A 103 11.55 -10.68 -0.50
N ARG A 104 10.36 -10.71 0.10
CA ARG A 104 9.19 -11.44 -0.42
C ARG A 104 8.85 -11.05 -1.86
N LEU A 105 8.70 -9.75 -2.16
CA LEU A 105 8.28 -9.28 -3.49
C LEU A 105 9.33 -9.59 -4.56
N LEU A 106 10.61 -9.37 -4.27
CA LEU A 106 11.72 -9.80 -5.14
C LEU A 106 11.74 -11.32 -5.36
N ALA A 107 11.44 -12.11 -4.34
CA ALA A 107 11.41 -13.57 -4.50
C ALA A 107 10.26 -14.00 -5.42
N LEU A 108 9.08 -13.39 -5.31
CA LEU A 108 7.96 -13.64 -6.23
C LEU A 108 8.33 -13.25 -7.67
N LEU A 109 8.94 -12.09 -7.88
CA LEU A 109 9.43 -11.66 -9.19
C LEU A 109 10.41 -12.67 -9.79
N LYS A 110 11.38 -13.12 -9.00
CA LYS A 110 12.42 -14.07 -9.47
C LYS A 110 11.90 -15.47 -9.75
N GLN A 111 10.73 -15.86 -9.24
CA GLN A 111 10.09 -17.13 -9.66
C GLN A 111 9.69 -17.10 -11.14
N GLY A 112 9.19 -15.96 -11.63
CA GLY A 112 8.86 -15.76 -13.05
C GLY A 112 10.07 -15.40 -13.91
N CYS A 113 10.99 -14.61 -13.36
CA CYS A 113 12.12 -14.00 -14.06
C CYS A 113 13.45 -14.22 -13.31
N PRO A 114 14.01 -15.44 -13.27
CA PRO A 114 15.18 -15.77 -12.42
C PRO A 114 16.46 -15.02 -12.81
N GLU A 115 16.55 -14.52 -14.04
CA GLU A 115 17.71 -13.81 -14.56
C GLU A 115 17.78 -12.33 -14.16
N ILE A 116 16.71 -11.76 -13.57
CA ILE A 116 16.68 -10.39 -13.10
C ILE A 116 17.71 -10.18 -11.98
N PHE A 117 18.44 -9.06 -12.07
CA PHE A 117 19.24 -8.55 -10.97
C PHE A 117 18.37 -7.69 -10.07
N GLY A 118 18.08 -8.17 -8.87
CA GLY A 118 17.27 -7.48 -7.87
C GLY A 118 18.13 -6.68 -6.90
N VAL A 119 17.74 -5.44 -6.63
CA VAL A 119 18.30 -4.64 -5.54
C VAL A 119 17.18 -4.41 -4.54
N GLY A 120 17.33 -4.90 -3.32
CA GLY A 120 16.38 -4.67 -2.23
C GLY A 120 16.92 -3.65 -1.24
N VAL A 121 16.09 -2.66 -0.90
CA VAL A 121 16.44 -1.62 0.06
C VAL A 121 15.49 -1.68 1.24
N ASP A 122 16.01 -1.74 2.46
CA ASP A 122 15.24 -1.66 3.69
C ASP A 122 16.07 -1.03 4.81
N PHE A 123 15.41 -0.40 5.78
CA PHE A 123 16.12 0.16 6.94
C PHE A 123 16.34 -0.87 8.05
N SER A 124 15.47 -1.90 8.13
CA SER A 124 15.48 -2.91 9.19
C SER A 124 16.54 -3.98 8.91
N GLU A 125 17.60 -4.00 9.72
CA GLU A 125 18.63 -5.04 9.60
C GLU A 125 18.06 -6.44 9.88
N VAL A 126 17.06 -6.54 10.76
CA VAL A 126 16.38 -7.82 11.06
C VAL A 126 15.65 -8.36 9.83
N MET A 127 14.97 -7.48 9.07
CA MET A 127 14.33 -7.85 7.81
C MET A 127 15.37 -8.24 6.75
N LEU A 128 16.44 -7.47 6.64
CA LEU A 128 17.52 -7.75 5.68
C LEU A 128 18.24 -9.05 6.00
N ASP A 129 18.37 -9.45 7.26
CA ASP A 129 18.92 -10.76 7.62
C ASP A 129 18.03 -11.90 7.11
N ALA A 130 16.72 -11.78 7.26
CA ALA A 130 15.76 -12.74 6.70
C ALA A 130 15.84 -12.77 5.16
N ALA A 131 15.97 -11.59 4.51
CA ALA A 131 16.18 -11.50 3.06
C ALA A 131 17.51 -12.17 2.63
N ARG A 132 18.61 -11.98 3.36
CA ARG A 132 19.90 -12.64 3.10
C ARG A 132 19.78 -14.16 3.18
N GLU A 133 19.04 -14.67 4.17
CA GLU A 133 18.75 -16.10 4.27
C GLU A 133 17.92 -16.60 3.08
N ARG A 134 16.87 -15.84 2.70
CA ARG A 134 16.01 -16.17 1.55
C ARG A 134 16.80 -16.28 0.24
N PHE A 135 17.71 -15.36 -0.01
CA PHE A 135 18.51 -15.29 -1.23
C PHE A 135 19.90 -15.91 -1.09
N ALA A 136 20.11 -16.77 -0.08
CA ALA A 136 21.41 -17.38 0.14
C ALA A 136 21.94 -18.11 -1.12
N GLY A 137 23.08 -17.63 -1.63
CA GLY A 137 23.70 -18.18 -2.84
C GLY A 137 23.24 -17.56 -4.16
N ASP A 138 22.23 -16.70 -4.16
CA ASP A 138 21.83 -15.96 -5.37
C ASP A 138 22.67 -14.69 -5.54
N GLN A 139 23.63 -14.74 -6.46
CA GLN A 139 24.54 -13.61 -6.75
C GLN A 139 23.86 -12.48 -7.55
N ARG A 140 22.61 -12.62 -7.93
CA ARG A 140 21.82 -11.61 -8.63
C ARG A 140 20.87 -10.84 -7.72
N VAL A 141 21.10 -10.90 -6.41
CA VAL A 141 20.39 -10.08 -5.42
C VAL A 141 21.40 -9.30 -4.62
N GLU A 142 21.22 -8.00 -4.57
CA GLU A 142 21.94 -7.05 -3.71
C GLU A 142 20.98 -6.51 -2.66
N LEU A 143 21.36 -6.53 -1.40
CA LEU A 143 20.57 -6.00 -0.30
C LEU A 143 21.31 -4.83 0.34
N VAL A 144 20.63 -3.68 0.42
CA VAL A 144 21.20 -2.43 0.89
C VAL A 144 20.41 -1.94 2.11
N GLN A 145 21.11 -1.74 3.22
CA GLN A 145 20.50 -1.09 4.38
C GLN A 145 20.39 0.41 4.15
N HIS A 146 19.17 0.93 4.11
CA HIS A 146 18.91 2.36 3.92
C HIS A 146 17.51 2.73 4.40
N ASP A 147 17.40 3.87 5.06
CA ASP A 147 16.12 4.45 5.49
C ASP A 147 15.53 5.31 4.36
N LEU A 148 14.33 4.95 3.89
CA LEU A 148 13.63 5.68 2.84
C LEU A 148 13.21 7.11 3.26
N SER A 149 13.28 7.45 4.55
CA SER A 149 13.11 8.82 5.03
C SER A 149 14.25 9.74 4.58
N GLU A 150 15.42 9.17 4.24
CA GLU A 150 16.59 9.87 3.69
C GLU A 150 16.63 9.73 2.16
N PRO A 151 17.30 10.66 1.44
CA PRO A 151 17.49 10.54 0.00
C PRO A 151 18.18 9.23 -0.42
N LEU A 152 17.67 8.60 -1.49
CA LEU A 152 18.23 7.33 -1.97
C LEU A 152 19.72 7.43 -2.31
N PRO A 153 20.52 6.44 -1.97
CA PRO A 153 21.93 6.39 -2.34
C PRO A 153 22.10 6.18 -3.86
N ALA A 154 23.33 6.29 -4.35
CA ALA A 154 23.63 6.08 -5.76
C ALA A 154 23.53 4.58 -6.12
N LEU A 155 22.36 4.13 -6.50
CA LEU A 155 22.07 2.73 -6.83
C LEU A 155 22.19 2.39 -8.33
N GLY A 156 22.46 3.38 -9.18
CA GLY A 156 22.44 3.22 -10.64
C GLY A 156 21.04 3.33 -11.23
N ARG A 157 20.81 2.75 -12.41
CA ARG A 157 19.55 2.82 -13.14
C ARG A 157 18.81 1.49 -13.11
N PHE A 158 17.48 1.54 -13.30
CA PHE A 158 16.59 0.38 -13.21
C PHE A 158 15.55 0.38 -14.32
N ASP A 159 15.20 -0.82 -14.79
CA ASP A 159 14.12 -1.03 -15.75
C ASP A 159 12.75 -1.00 -15.04
N ALA A 160 12.71 -1.36 -13.75
CA ALA A 160 11.55 -1.18 -12.91
C ALA A 160 11.95 -0.85 -11.46
N VAL A 161 11.12 -0.06 -10.80
CA VAL A 161 11.15 0.17 -9.35
C VAL A 161 9.80 -0.31 -8.80
N ILE A 162 9.86 -1.21 -7.84
CA ILE A 162 8.69 -1.80 -7.20
C ILE A 162 8.68 -1.48 -5.71
N SER A 163 7.51 -1.50 -5.10
CA SER A 163 7.35 -1.40 -3.64
C SER A 163 6.06 -2.07 -3.21
N SER A 164 6.04 -2.69 -2.03
CA SER A 164 4.84 -3.27 -1.45
C SER A 164 4.77 -2.95 0.04
N PHE A 165 3.78 -2.16 0.45
CA PHE A 165 3.51 -1.78 1.85
C PHE A 165 4.72 -1.19 2.59
N ALA A 166 5.42 -0.23 1.99
CA ALA A 166 6.57 0.43 2.62
C ALA A 166 6.48 1.96 2.61
N ILE A 167 6.05 2.56 1.50
CA ILE A 167 6.11 4.01 1.31
C ILE A 167 5.07 4.74 2.16
N HIS A 168 3.98 4.09 2.59
CA HIS A 168 2.95 4.72 3.43
C HIS A 168 3.48 5.21 4.78
N HIS A 169 4.57 4.68 5.30
CA HIS A 169 5.17 5.16 6.54
C HIS A 169 5.91 6.50 6.41
N LEU A 170 6.20 6.96 5.19
CA LEU A 170 6.92 8.22 4.99
C LEU A 170 6.02 9.44 5.13
N GLU A 171 6.57 10.55 5.63
CA GLU A 171 5.91 11.85 5.58
C GLU A 171 5.59 12.27 4.14
N HIS A 172 4.49 13.00 3.92
CA HIS A 172 3.97 13.28 2.58
C HIS A 172 4.96 14.00 1.67
N ASP A 173 5.71 14.97 2.20
CA ASP A 173 6.74 15.69 1.43
C ASP A 173 7.88 14.74 1.03
N ARG A 174 8.23 13.79 1.91
CA ARG A 174 9.24 12.78 1.62
C ARG A 174 8.76 11.78 0.56
N LYS A 175 7.50 11.31 0.63
CA LYS A 175 6.90 10.48 -0.43
C LYS A 175 7.03 11.13 -1.79
N ARG A 176 6.65 12.43 -1.88
CA ARG A 176 6.75 13.18 -3.13
C ARG A 176 8.18 13.31 -3.64
N SER A 177 9.14 13.55 -2.74
CA SER A 177 10.57 13.60 -3.10
C SER A 177 11.07 12.25 -3.57
N LEU A 178 10.70 11.16 -2.89
CA LEU A 178 11.04 9.79 -3.28
C LEU A 178 10.51 9.44 -4.67
N TYR A 179 9.29 9.85 -5.03
CA TYR A 179 8.76 9.65 -6.39
C TYR A 179 9.61 10.37 -7.46
N GLY A 180 10.15 11.55 -7.13
CA GLY A 180 11.11 12.24 -8.00
C GLY A 180 12.44 11.48 -8.15
N GLU A 181 12.97 10.95 -7.04
CA GLU A 181 14.18 10.12 -7.04
C GLU A 181 13.96 8.82 -7.85
N VAL A 182 12.79 8.19 -7.72
CA VAL A 182 12.40 7.02 -8.53
C VAL A 182 12.37 7.37 -10.01
N PHE A 183 11.75 8.52 -10.36
CA PHE A 183 11.77 8.99 -11.75
C PHE A 183 13.18 9.12 -12.30
N ASP A 184 14.10 9.68 -11.51
CA ASP A 184 15.50 9.85 -11.92
C ASP A 184 16.22 8.50 -12.06
N LEU A 185 15.96 7.53 -11.19
CA LEU A 185 16.59 6.19 -11.22
C LEU A 185 16.07 5.28 -12.33
N LEU A 186 14.89 5.52 -12.88
CA LEU A 186 14.35 4.69 -13.95
C LEU A 186 15.05 4.98 -15.29
N GLU A 187 15.26 3.92 -16.07
CA GLU A 187 15.59 4.04 -17.48
C GLU A 187 14.39 4.61 -18.28
N PRO A 188 14.61 5.22 -19.45
CA PRO A 188 13.50 5.59 -20.32
C PRO A 188 12.64 4.37 -20.67
N GLY A 189 11.33 4.46 -20.52
CA GLY A 189 10.38 3.35 -20.65
C GLY A 189 10.28 2.47 -19.39
N GLY A 190 11.05 2.76 -18.34
CA GLY A 190 11.01 2.03 -17.09
C GLY A 190 9.73 2.28 -16.28
N VAL A 191 9.37 1.33 -15.44
CA VAL A 191 8.09 1.29 -14.71
C VAL A 191 8.31 1.51 -13.22
N PHE A 192 7.47 2.35 -12.61
CA PHE A 192 7.26 2.41 -11.17
C PHE A 192 5.94 1.74 -10.82
N ALA A 193 5.95 0.71 -9.97
CA ALA A 193 4.77 0.02 -9.48
C ALA A 193 4.79 -0.04 -7.95
N ASN A 194 3.86 0.68 -7.33
CA ASN A 194 3.75 0.82 -5.88
C ASN A 194 2.43 0.24 -5.38
N PHE A 195 2.49 -0.91 -4.71
CA PHE A 195 1.37 -1.51 -4.02
C PHE A 195 1.32 -0.99 -2.59
N GLU A 196 0.30 -0.19 -2.27
CA GLU A 196 0.34 0.72 -1.14
C GLU A 196 -0.91 0.67 -0.26
N HIS A 197 -0.73 0.95 1.04
CA HIS A 197 -1.80 1.32 1.95
C HIS A 197 -2.14 2.80 1.73
N VAL A 198 -3.38 3.07 1.33
CA VAL A 198 -3.84 4.42 0.95
C VAL A 198 -4.98 4.88 1.84
N ALA A 199 -5.07 6.20 2.03
CA ALA A 199 -6.15 6.78 2.82
C ALA A 199 -7.54 6.51 2.22
N SER A 200 -8.48 6.15 3.08
CA SER A 200 -9.90 6.12 2.75
C SER A 200 -10.47 7.54 2.56
N PRO A 201 -11.43 7.72 1.65
CA PRO A 201 -12.08 9.01 1.47
C PRO A 201 -13.05 9.38 2.60
N THR A 202 -13.40 8.45 3.48
CA THR A 202 -14.30 8.67 4.61
C THR A 202 -14.00 7.72 5.77
N ASP A 203 -14.29 8.14 7.02
CA ASP A 203 -14.13 7.32 8.22
C ASP A 203 -14.93 6.01 8.15
N LEU A 204 -16.09 6.01 7.49
CA LEU A 204 -16.88 4.79 7.31
C LEU A 204 -16.20 3.76 6.43
N LEU A 205 -15.49 4.18 5.40
CA LEU A 205 -14.72 3.28 4.55
C LEU A 205 -13.44 2.81 5.25
N HIS A 206 -12.84 3.66 6.07
CA HIS A 206 -11.72 3.30 6.93
C HIS A 206 -12.11 2.20 7.93
N LEU A 207 -13.21 2.39 8.66
CA LEU A 207 -13.76 1.36 9.56
C LEU A 207 -14.11 0.05 8.81
N ALA A 208 -14.67 0.17 7.59
CA ALA A 208 -14.99 -1.00 6.77
C ALA A 208 -13.73 -1.77 6.31
N PHE A 209 -12.60 -1.10 6.14
CA PHE A 209 -11.32 -1.75 5.86
C PHE A 209 -10.87 -2.58 7.06
N PHE A 210 -10.83 -2.02 8.27
CA PHE A 210 -10.45 -2.74 9.48
C PHE A 210 -11.38 -3.93 9.76
N GLU A 211 -12.70 -3.77 9.56
CA GLU A 211 -13.64 -4.90 9.65
C GLU A 211 -13.33 -6.00 8.63
N ALA A 212 -12.98 -5.62 7.40
CA ALA A 212 -12.73 -6.58 6.32
C ALA A 212 -11.42 -7.35 6.46
N ILE A 213 -10.41 -6.77 7.15
CA ILE A 213 -9.16 -7.45 7.49
C ILE A 213 -9.22 -8.15 8.85
N GLU A 214 -10.37 -8.13 9.53
CA GLU A 214 -10.61 -8.74 10.84
C GLU A 214 -9.68 -8.19 11.95
N GLU A 215 -9.23 -6.93 11.83
CA GLU A 215 -8.41 -6.26 12.84
C GLU A 215 -9.21 -5.15 13.56
N PRO A 216 -9.07 -5.02 14.88
CA PRO A 216 -9.58 -3.88 15.63
C PRO A 216 -8.91 -2.58 15.18
N ILE A 217 -9.69 -1.48 15.07
CA ILE A 217 -9.14 -0.17 14.67
C ILE A 217 -8.09 0.36 15.66
N GLU A 218 -8.16 -0.06 16.90
CA GLU A 218 -7.18 0.28 17.94
C GLU A 218 -5.79 -0.29 17.67
N ASN A 219 -5.69 -1.26 16.72
CA ASN A 219 -4.45 -1.86 16.27
C ASN A 219 -3.87 -1.15 15.03
N GLU A 220 -4.47 -0.04 14.59
CA GLU A 220 -3.91 0.79 13.52
C GLU A 220 -2.45 1.15 13.84
N ASP A 221 -1.57 1.01 12.84
CA ASP A 221 -0.16 1.33 13.04
C ASP A 221 0.02 2.85 13.19
N PRO A 222 0.48 3.35 14.33
CA PRO A 222 0.64 4.78 14.55
C PRO A 222 1.71 5.43 13.65
N SER A 223 2.55 4.62 12.98
CA SER A 223 3.53 5.11 12.01
C SER A 223 2.95 5.31 10.61
N ASP A 224 1.70 4.89 10.36
CA ASP A 224 1.07 5.06 9.06
C ASP A 224 0.85 6.55 8.74
N ARG A 225 1.25 6.94 7.55
CA ARG A 225 1.08 8.26 6.94
C ARG A 225 0.38 8.08 5.60
N THR A 226 -0.79 7.43 5.65
CA THR A 226 -1.56 7.13 4.44
C THR A 226 -1.93 8.40 3.69
N LEU A 227 -1.96 8.31 2.36
CA LEU A 227 -2.34 9.40 1.47
C LEU A 227 -3.30 8.88 0.41
N ASP A 228 -4.26 9.70 0.02
CA ASP A 228 -5.25 9.31 -0.97
C ASP A 228 -4.63 9.05 -2.36
N VAL A 229 -5.24 8.13 -3.10
CA VAL A 229 -4.80 7.73 -4.45
C VAL A 229 -4.71 8.92 -5.40
N HIS A 230 -5.71 9.82 -5.37
CA HIS A 230 -5.80 10.93 -6.31
C HIS A 230 -4.58 11.87 -6.21
N THR A 231 -4.22 12.25 -4.99
CA THR A 231 -3.05 13.10 -4.72
C THR A 231 -1.76 12.44 -5.19
N GLN A 232 -1.58 11.15 -4.91
CA GLN A 232 -0.38 10.40 -5.33
C GLN A 232 -0.27 10.33 -6.86
N LEU A 233 -1.36 10.01 -7.57
CA LEU A 233 -1.40 10.00 -9.03
C LEU A 233 -1.14 11.40 -9.64
N GLN A 234 -1.63 12.47 -9.00
CA GLN A 234 -1.31 13.83 -9.42
C GLN A 234 0.18 14.14 -9.29
N TRP A 235 0.84 13.71 -8.21
CA TRP A 235 2.27 13.91 -8.03
C TRP A 235 3.09 13.18 -9.10
N LEU A 236 2.77 11.93 -9.39
CA LEU A 236 3.44 11.16 -10.43
C LEU A 236 3.30 11.84 -11.81
N ARG A 237 2.10 12.29 -12.17
CA ARG A 237 1.89 13.04 -13.43
C ARG A 237 2.68 14.35 -13.46
N ALA A 238 2.71 15.09 -12.34
CA ALA A 238 3.45 16.35 -12.25
C ALA A 238 4.97 16.17 -12.35
N LEU A 239 5.50 14.99 -11.99
CA LEU A 239 6.90 14.62 -12.16
C LEU A 239 7.25 14.22 -13.60
N GLY A 240 6.26 14.05 -14.47
CA GLY A 240 6.47 13.72 -15.88
C GLY A 240 6.36 12.25 -16.23
N PHE A 241 5.78 11.43 -15.36
CA PHE A 241 5.42 10.06 -15.71
C PHE A 241 4.23 10.04 -16.68
N ASP A 242 4.26 9.09 -17.60
CA ASP A 242 3.16 8.70 -18.48
C ASP A 242 2.43 7.47 -17.91
N ASP A 243 1.26 7.14 -18.47
CA ASP A 243 0.44 5.96 -18.15
C ASP A 243 0.16 5.81 -16.63
N VAL A 244 0.02 6.95 -15.94
CA VAL A 244 -0.19 7.02 -14.48
C VAL A 244 -1.63 6.68 -14.14
N ASP A 245 -1.85 5.53 -13.48
CA ASP A 245 -3.18 5.17 -12.97
C ASP A 245 -3.11 4.25 -11.75
N CYS A 246 -4.29 4.02 -11.13
CA CYS A 246 -4.50 3.00 -10.13
C CYS A 246 -5.01 1.73 -10.82
N TYR A 247 -4.14 0.76 -11.00
CA TYR A 247 -4.40 -0.44 -11.79
C TYR A 247 -5.14 -1.53 -11.01
N TRP A 248 -5.08 -1.49 -9.69
CA TRP A 248 -5.84 -2.36 -8.82
C TRP A 248 -6.16 -1.65 -7.51
N LYS A 249 -7.35 -1.92 -6.94
CA LYS A 249 -7.74 -1.36 -5.65
C LYS A 249 -8.73 -2.26 -4.92
N TRP A 250 -8.47 -2.50 -3.65
CA TRP A 250 -9.41 -3.09 -2.72
C TRP A 250 -9.37 -2.31 -1.40
N LEU A 251 -10.47 -1.61 -1.08
CA LEU A 251 -10.58 -0.71 0.08
C LEU A 251 -9.36 0.23 0.19
N GLU A 252 -8.52 0.08 1.22
CA GLU A 252 -7.33 0.90 1.45
C GLU A 252 -6.05 0.32 0.84
N MET A 253 -6.13 -0.76 0.10
CA MET A 253 -5.02 -1.25 -0.69
C MET A 253 -5.15 -0.82 -2.15
N ALA A 254 -4.10 -0.25 -2.70
CA ALA A 254 -4.08 0.24 -4.08
C ALA A 254 -2.74 -0.03 -4.76
N LEU A 255 -2.78 -0.41 -6.02
CA LEU A 255 -1.61 -0.48 -6.88
C LEU A 255 -1.56 0.75 -7.78
N LEU A 256 -0.57 1.59 -7.58
CA LEU A 256 -0.26 2.74 -8.41
C LEU A 256 0.85 2.37 -9.38
N VAL A 257 0.63 2.58 -10.67
CA VAL A 257 1.64 2.33 -11.70
C VAL A 257 1.86 3.60 -12.52
N ALA A 258 3.11 3.82 -12.90
CA ALA A 258 3.54 4.95 -13.70
C ALA A 258 4.73 4.54 -14.58
N VAL A 259 4.80 5.06 -15.79
CA VAL A 259 5.84 4.75 -16.77
C VAL A 259 6.68 6.00 -17.03
N LYS A 260 8.01 5.88 -16.94
CA LYS A 260 8.89 6.95 -17.39
C LYS A 260 8.86 7.04 -18.91
N PRO A 261 8.60 8.23 -19.52
CA PRO A 261 8.59 8.36 -20.97
C PRO A 261 9.83 7.74 -21.61
N ALA A 262 9.63 6.99 -22.72
CA ALA A 262 10.72 6.59 -23.58
C ALA A 262 11.29 7.87 -24.19
N GLY A 263 12.58 8.14 -24.00
CA GLY A 263 13.24 9.31 -24.61
C GLY A 263 13.03 9.32 -26.13
N GLU A 264 12.89 10.52 -26.72
CA GLU A 264 12.82 10.69 -28.17
C GLU A 264 14.09 10.20 -28.88
#